data_0441b99d2cebb77d1a83a41e0f4d1eaa
#
_entry.id   0441b99d2cebb77d1a83a41e0f4d1eaa
#
_cell.length_a   1.000
_cell.length_b   1.000
_cell.length_c   1.000
_cell.angle_alpha   90.00
_cell.angle_beta   90.00
_cell.angle_gamma   90.00
#
_symmetry.space_group_name_H-M   'P 1'
#
loop_
_entity.id
_entity.type
_entity.pdbx_description
1 polymer ?
#
loop_
_entity_poly.entity_id
_entity_poly.type
_entity_poly.pdbx_seq_one_letter_code
_entity_poly.pdbx_strand_id
1 'polypeptide(L)'
;YIIVGANYNNEYVDLNKEIEEDGKIELIDISSKEGMRIYKRTLIYIFAKALKKMYPDNKATVNYQLANATYCGIGKIEVTEELVQKLNEEMRKIVKSDLPIEKKIMSRAEAEKFYEETKTARGKLQYDLKSNQKIEMYYCEDYFNYCYGILANHTGAIKIFEVIKYDKG
;
A
#
# COMPACT_ATOMS: atom_id res chain seq x y z
N TYR A 1 5.87 -4.35 -20.33
CA TYR A 1 5.58 -3.11 -19.60
C TYR A 1 4.57 -3.44 -18.50
N ILE A 2 4.78 -2.90 -17.27
CA ILE A 2 3.85 -3.02 -16.15
C ILE A 2 3.28 -1.62 -15.92
N ILE A 3 2.04 -1.41 -16.32
CA ILE A 3 1.33 -0.15 -16.09
C ILE A 3 0.75 -0.16 -14.68
N VAL A 4 1.01 0.89 -13.91
CA VAL A 4 0.63 1.00 -12.49
C VAL A 4 -0.22 2.22 -12.17
N GLY A 5 -0.46 3.08 -13.14
CA GLY A 5 -1.25 4.30 -12.98
C GLY A 5 -1.32 5.08 -14.28
N ALA A 6 -1.92 6.24 -14.23
CA ALA A 6 -1.97 7.19 -15.34
C ALA A 6 -1.81 8.63 -14.84
N ASN A 7 -1.39 9.51 -15.75
CA ASN A 7 -1.50 10.95 -15.59
C ASN A 7 -2.69 11.40 -16.46
N TYR A 8 -3.73 11.90 -15.83
CA TYR A 8 -4.89 12.44 -16.50
C TYR A 8 -4.99 13.94 -16.22
N ASN A 9 -4.86 14.76 -17.26
CA ASN A 9 -4.88 16.21 -17.15
C ASN A 9 -3.92 16.78 -16.09
N ASN A 10 -2.69 16.25 -16.02
CA ASN A 10 -1.65 16.58 -15.05
C ASN A 10 -1.94 16.13 -13.59
N GLU A 11 -2.90 15.25 -13.38
CA GLU A 11 -3.17 14.63 -12.10
C GLU A 11 -2.85 13.12 -12.16
N TYR A 12 -2.14 12.60 -11.14
CA TYR A 12 -1.87 11.18 -11.04
C TYR A 12 -3.12 10.45 -10.54
N VAL A 13 -3.58 9.50 -11.33
CA VAL A 13 -4.78 8.70 -11.05
C VAL A 13 -4.46 7.21 -11.10
N ASP A 14 -5.14 6.42 -10.25
CA ASP A 14 -5.09 4.97 -10.37
C ASP A 14 -5.90 4.48 -11.58
N LEU A 15 -5.65 3.23 -11.98
CA LEU A 15 -6.28 2.65 -13.17
C LEU A 15 -7.77 2.31 -13.00
N ASN A 16 -8.34 2.50 -11.81
CA ASN A 16 -9.78 2.36 -11.57
C ASN A 16 -10.54 3.69 -11.70
N LYS A 17 -9.83 4.80 -11.96
CA LYS A 17 -10.45 6.10 -12.14
C LYS A 17 -11.35 6.10 -13.37
N GLU A 18 -12.64 6.36 -13.16
CA GLU A 18 -13.59 6.63 -14.25
C GLU A 18 -13.29 7.99 -14.89
N ILE A 19 -13.24 8.02 -16.20
CA ILE A 19 -13.00 9.22 -17.00
C ILE A 19 -14.36 9.76 -17.44
N GLU A 20 -14.74 10.91 -16.91
CA GLU A 20 -16.05 11.53 -17.19
C GLU A 20 -15.97 12.64 -18.24
N GLU A 21 -14.76 13.16 -18.52
CA GLU A 21 -14.55 14.28 -19.44
C GLU A 21 -13.42 13.94 -20.41
N ASP A 22 -13.40 14.65 -21.55
CA ASP A 22 -12.28 14.57 -22.49
C ASP A 22 -11.00 15.11 -21.87
N GLY A 23 -9.89 14.45 -22.13
CA GLY A 23 -8.62 14.88 -21.54
C GLY A 23 -7.43 14.09 -22.06
N LYS A 24 -6.24 14.55 -21.68
CA LYS A 24 -4.99 13.88 -22.02
C LYS A 24 -4.68 12.81 -20.99
N ILE A 25 -4.48 11.58 -21.47
CA ILE A 25 -4.08 10.44 -20.64
C ILE A 25 -2.68 10.00 -21.05
N GLU A 26 -1.78 9.86 -20.09
CA GLU A 26 -0.46 9.28 -20.24
C GLU A 26 -0.31 8.11 -19.25
N LEU A 27 -0.07 6.91 -19.79
CA LEU A 27 0.11 5.72 -18.95
C LEU A 27 1.46 5.78 -18.23
N ILE A 28 1.46 5.34 -16.98
CA ILE A 28 2.64 5.31 -16.10
C ILE A 28 3.07 3.85 -15.92
N ASP A 29 4.23 3.51 -16.46
CA ASP A 29 4.87 2.22 -16.23
C ASP A 29 5.98 2.30 -15.15
N ILE A 30 6.42 1.15 -14.68
CA ILE A 30 7.43 1.03 -13.61
C ILE A 30 8.84 1.50 -14.02
N SER A 31 9.10 1.78 -15.29
CA SER A 31 10.39 2.33 -15.73
C SER A 31 10.52 3.82 -15.39
N SER A 32 9.40 4.49 -15.20
CA SER A 32 9.38 5.90 -14.80
C SER A 32 9.60 6.05 -13.28
N LYS A 33 10.09 7.22 -12.89
CA LYS A 33 10.28 7.56 -11.46
C LYS A 33 8.97 7.46 -10.67
N GLU A 34 7.87 7.94 -11.25
CA GLU A 34 6.56 7.90 -10.60
C GLU A 34 6.00 6.48 -10.56
N GLY A 35 6.14 5.73 -11.65
CA GLY A 35 5.74 4.32 -11.67
C GLY A 35 6.46 3.48 -10.61
N MET A 36 7.75 3.72 -10.40
CA MET A 36 8.50 3.06 -9.33
C MET A 36 8.03 3.49 -7.93
N ARG A 37 7.57 4.73 -7.75
CA ARG A 37 6.97 5.18 -6.47
C ARG A 37 5.64 4.46 -6.21
N ILE A 38 4.79 4.35 -7.22
CA ILE A 38 3.52 3.61 -7.14
C ILE A 38 3.79 2.14 -6.82
N TYR A 39 4.75 1.52 -7.50
CA TYR A 39 5.18 0.14 -7.27
C TYR A 39 5.62 -0.09 -5.82
N LYS A 40 6.54 0.73 -5.31
CA LYS A 40 7.01 0.63 -3.92
C LYS A 40 5.89 0.85 -2.91
N ARG A 41 4.99 1.79 -3.15
CA ARG A 41 3.85 2.06 -2.28
C ARG A 41 2.89 0.87 -2.25
N THR A 42 2.62 0.27 -3.41
CA THR A 42 1.79 -0.94 -3.51
C THR A 42 2.46 -2.13 -2.83
N LEU A 43 3.77 -2.29 -2.96
CA LEU A 43 4.53 -3.33 -2.26
C LEU A 43 4.43 -3.19 -0.74
N ILE A 44 4.54 -1.97 -0.21
CA ILE A 44 4.37 -1.69 1.23
C ILE A 44 2.94 -2.01 1.68
N TYR A 45 1.95 -1.72 0.87
CA TYR A 45 0.55 -2.06 1.14
C TYR A 45 0.35 -3.58 1.24
N ILE A 46 0.92 -4.36 0.31
CA ILE A 46 0.89 -5.83 0.32
C ILE A 46 1.63 -6.38 1.55
N PHE A 47 2.79 -5.81 1.89
CA PHE A 47 3.53 -6.16 3.11
C PHE A 47 2.67 -5.96 4.37
N ALA A 48 2.02 -4.81 4.49
CA ALA A 48 1.16 -4.51 5.64
C ALA A 48 -0.07 -5.44 5.71
N LYS A 49 -0.68 -5.78 4.55
CA LYS A 49 -1.77 -6.77 4.46
C LYS A 49 -1.30 -8.16 4.92
N ALA A 50 -0.15 -8.62 4.43
CA ALA A 50 0.42 -9.91 4.81
C ALA A 50 0.74 -9.97 6.31
N LEU A 51 1.39 -8.93 6.85
CA LEU A 51 1.70 -8.83 8.27
C LEU A 51 0.43 -8.83 9.12
N LYS A 52 -0.60 -8.07 8.74
CA LYS A 52 -1.89 -8.03 9.44
C LYS A 52 -2.58 -9.38 9.49
N LYS A 53 -2.52 -10.13 8.40
CA LYS A 53 -3.08 -11.49 8.32
C LYS A 53 -2.34 -12.47 9.23
N MET A 54 -1.00 -12.40 9.27
CA MET A 54 -0.18 -13.30 10.08
C MET A 54 -0.18 -12.92 11.56
N TYR A 55 -0.22 -11.63 11.86
CA TYR A 55 -0.10 -11.06 13.19
C TYR A 55 -1.09 -9.90 13.38
N PRO A 56 -2.37 -10.19 13.64
CA PRO A 56 -3.45 -9.19 13.65
C PRO A 56 -3.25 -8.03 14.63
N ASP A 57 -2.55 -8.27 15.73
CA ASP A 57 -2.28 -7.24 16.76
C ASP A 57 -1.00 -6.42 16.52
N ASN A 58 -0.24 -6.77 15.47
CA ASN A 58 0.99 -6.05 15.12
C ASN A 58 0.77 -5.03 14.02
N LYS A 59 1.59 -3.99 14.05
CA LYS A 59 1.53 -2.87 13.12
C LYS A 59 2.83 -2.78 12.35
N ALA A 60 2.71 -2.65 11.03
CA ALA A 60 3.83 -2.28 10.18
C ALA A 60 4.09 -0.77 10.26
N THR A 61 5.34 -0.38 10.32
CA THR A 61 5.77 1.01 10.19
C THR A 61 6.82 1.13 9.12
N VAL A 62 6.73 2.16 8.29
CA VAL A 62 7.79 2.50 7.34
C VAL A 62 8.73 3.48 8.04
N ASN A 63 9.98 3.07 8.25
CA ASN A 63 10.94 3.87 8.99
C ASN A 63 11.68 4.84 8.06
N TYR A 64 12.29 4.32 6.98
CA TYR A 64 13.00 5.13 5.98
C TYR A 64 13.21 4.35 4.68
N GLN A 65 13.61 5.06 3.66
CA GLN A 65 13.99 4.48 2.36
C GLN A 65 15.45 4.83 2.06
N LEU A 66 16.21 3.86 1.58
CA LEU A 66 17.58 4.04 1.13
C LEU A 66 17.76 3.30 -0.20
N ALA A 67 18.10 4.03 -1.23
CA ALA A 67 18.23 3.51 -2.60
C ALA A 67 16.95 2.74 -3.02
N ASN A 68 17.06 1.44 -3.28
CA ASN A 68 15.94 0.59 -3.69
C ASN A 68 15.28 -0.17 -2.54
N ALA A 69 15.77 -0.03 -1.31
CA ALA A 69 15.24 -0.69 -0.14
C ALA A 69 14.29 0.23 0.65
N THR A 70 13.25 -0.38 1.23
CA THR A 70 12.36 0.26 2.21
C THR A 70 12.53 -0.48 3.53
N TYR A 71 12.87 0.25 4.58
CA TYR A 71 13.07 -0.29 5.91
C TYR A 71 11.78 -0.19 6.70
N CYS A 72 11.25 -1.35 7.12
CA CYS A 72 10.01 -1.45 7.85
C CYS A 72 10.24 -2.03 9.25
N GLY A 73 9.55 -1.46 10.24
CA GLY A 73 9.41 -2.06 11.56
C GLY A 73 8.13 -2.89 11.65
N ILE A 74 8.16 -3.97 12.40
CA ILE A 74 7.03 -4.89 12.59
C ILE A 74 6.57 -4.98 14.05
N GLY A 75 6.56 -3.85 14.72
CA GLY A 75 6.06 -3.75 16.10
C GLY A 75 6.96 -4.43 17.12
N LYS A 76 6.37 -5.28 17.99
CA LYS A 76 7.07 -5.91 19.12
C LYS A 76 7.51 -7.36 18.83
N ILE A 77 7.39 -7.82 17.60
CA ILE A 77 7.78 -9.18 17.21
C ILE A 77 9.29 -9.20 16.96
N GLU A 78 9.95 -10.23 17.48
CA GLU A 78 11.34 -10.50 17.12
C GLU A 78 11.44 -10.91 15.64
N VAL A 79 12.32 -10.24 14.91
CA VAL A 79 12.55 -10.53 13.50
C VAL A 79 13.50 -11.71 13.37
N THR A 80 12.95 -12.89 13.11
CA THR A 80 13.71 -14.10 12.83
C THR A 80 13.75 -14.39 11.33
N GLU A 81 14.71 -15.18 10.87
CA GLU A 81 14.77 -15.66 9.48
C GLU A 81 13.50 -16.43 9.09
N GLU A 82 12.96 -17.22 10.02
CA GLU A 82 11.72 -17.97 9.79
C GLU A 82 10.53 -17.03 9.56
N LEU A 83 10.42 -15.95 10.34
CA LEU A 83 9.38 -14.94 10.16
C LEU A 83 9.51 -14.26 8.79
N VAL A 84 10.73 -13.88 8.39
CA VAL A 84 11.01 -13.26 7.09
C VAL A 84 10.63 -14.20 5.95
N GLN A 85 10.96 -15.48 6.05
CA GLN A 85 10.58 -16.49 5.05
C GLN A 85 9.06 -16.62 4.94
N LYS A 86 8.35 -16.77 6.05
CA LYS A 86 6.87 -16.86 6.07
C LYS A 86 6.22 -15.61 5.49
N LEU A 87 6.77 -14.44 5.79
CA LEU A 87 6.26 -13.17 5.26
C LEU A 87 6.46 -13.08 3.74
N ASN A 88 7.62 -13.48 3.22
CA ASN A 88 7.86 -13.60 1.79
C ASN A 88 6.86 -14.55 1.11
N GLU A 89 6.62 -15.72 1.71
CA GLU A 89 5.66 -16.69 1.17
C GLU A 89 4.24 -16.13 1.14
N GLU A 90 3.78 -15.48 2.22
CA GLU A 90 2.45 -14.89 2.27
C GLU A 90 2.29 -13.74 1.26
N MET A 91 3.27 -12.86 1.14
CA MET A 91 3.26 -11.80 0.14
C MET A 91 3.24 -12.36 -1.28
N ARG A 92 4.00 -13.42 -1.57
CA ARG A 92 3.99 -14.09 -2.88
C ARG A 92 2.63 -14.73 -3.18
N LYS A 93 1.93 -15.29 -2.18
CA LYS A 93 0.56 -15.78 -2.34
C LYS A 93 -0.40 -14.65 -2.72
N ILE A 94 -0.35 -13.53 -2.00
CA ILE A 94 -1.18 -12.34 -2.29
C ILE A 94 -0.95 -11.86 -3.73
N VAL A 95 0.32 -11.72 -4.13
CA VAL A 95 0.69 -11.29 -5.48
C VAL A 95 0.19 -12.28 -6.56
N LYS A 96 0.38 -13.59 -6.31
CA LYS A 96 -0.04 -14.64 -7.25
C LYS A 96 -1.56 -14.71 -7.40
N SER A 97 -2.30 -14.38 -6.35
CA SER A 97 -3.77 -14.34 -6.37
C SER A 97 -4.33 -13.18 -7.19
N ASP A 98 -3.51 -12.22 -7.56
CA ASP A 98 -3.86 -11.09 -8.43
C ASP A 98 -5.13 -10.35 -8.00
N LEU A 99 -5.19 -10.01 -6.71
CA LEU A 99 -6.37 -9.43 -6.08
C LEU A 99 -6.57 -7.97 -6.49
N PRO A 100 -7.81 -7.51 -6.70
CA PRO A 100 -8.08 -6.10 -6.96
C PRO A 100 -7.74 -5.24 -5.74
N ILE A 101 -7.21 -4.06 -6.01
CA ILE A 101 -7.00 -2.99 -5.03
C ILE A 101 -7.87 -1.81 -5.45
N GLU A 102 -8.86 -1.49 -4.64
CA GLU A 102 -9.87 -0.50 -4.96
C GLU A 102 -9.92 0.61 -3.91
N LYS A 103 -10.59 1.72 -4.23
CA LYS A 103 -10.77 2.84 -3.30
C LYS A 103 -12.20 2.89 -2.77
N LYS A 104 -12.32 3.27 -1.50
CA LYS A 104 -13.57 3.65 -0.88
C LYS A 104 -13.44 5.04 -0.25
N ILE A 105 -14.37 5.91 -0.58
CA ILE A 105 -14.43 7.25 0.01
C ILE A 105 -15.18 7.15 1.35
N MET A 106 -14.55 7.65 2.41
CA MET A 106 -15.09 7.66 3.77
C MET A 106 -15.05 9.08 4.34
N SER A 107 -15.94 9.36 5.28
CA SER A 107 -15.76 10.48 6.20
C SER A 107 -14.64 10.19 7.19
N ARG A 108 -14.10 11.24 7.82
CA ARG A 108 -13.08 11.05 8.87
C ARG A 108 -13.59 10.19 10.02
N ALA A 109 -14.83 10.41 10.47
CA ALA A 109 -15.43 9.64 11.56
C ALA A 109 -15.55 8.14 11.23
N GLU A 110 -15.95 7.79 10.00
CA GLU A 110 -15.98 6.41 9.54
C GLU A 110 -14.60 5.78 9.49
N ALA A 111 -13.59 6.50 8.99
CA ALA A 111 -12.22 6.02 8.95
C ALA A 111 -11.65 5.81 10.37
N GLU A 112 -11.88 6.74 11.30
CA GLU A 112 -11.45 6.61 12.70
C GLU A 112 -12.08 5.38 13.37
N LYS A 113 -13.39 5.21 13.22
CA LYS A 113 -14.11 4.04 13.73
C LYS A 113 -13.55 2.74 13.14
N PHE A 114 -13.32 2.71 11.84
CA PHE A 114 -12.71 1.56 11.16
C PHE A 114 -11.34 1.19 11.74
N TYR A 115 -10.47 2.17 11.98
CA TYR A 115 -9.15 1.93 12.57
C TYR A 115 -9.23 1.43 14.02
N GLU A 116 -10.21 1.88 14.79
CA GLU A 116 -10.46 1.39 16.15
C GLU A 116 -10.89 -0.06 16.14
N GLU A 117 -11.85 -0.42 15.30
CA GLU A 117 -12.39 -1.77 15.19
C GLU A 117 -11.34 -2.77 14.67
N THR A 118 -10.57 -2.39 13.67
CA THR A 118 -9.60 -3.29 13.02
C THR A 118 -8.22 -3.28 13.66
N LYS A 119 -7.96 -2.36 14.59
CA LYS A 119 -6.62 -2.12 15.19
C LYS A 119 -5.50 -1.91 14.16
N THR A 120 -5.84 -1.45 12.98
CA THR A 120 -4.88 -1.15 11.91
C THR A 120 -4.08 0.10 12.26
N ALA A 121 -2.82 0.18 11.83
CA ALA A 121 -1.99 1.37 12.05
C ALA A 121 -2.53 2.57 11.29
N ARG A 122 -2.83 3.66 12.01
CA ARG A 122 -3.45 4.87 11.44
C ARG A 122 -2.47 5.74 10.64
N GLY A 123 -1.15 5.55 10.84
CA GLY A 123 -0.15 6.44 10.27
C GLY A 123 -0.35 7.90 10.69
N LYS A 124 -0.01 8.83 9.79
CA LYS A 124 -0.20 10.28 10.01
C LYS A 124 -1.61 10.77 9.67
N LEU A 125 -2.56 9.90 9.39
CA LEU A 125 -3.92 10.26 9.00
C LEU A 125 -4.60 11.23 9.97
N GLN A 126 -4.26 11.12 11.27
CA GLN A 126 -4.90 11.90 12.31
C GLN A 126 -4.49 13.38 12.34
N TYR A 127 -3.30 13.72 11.84
CA TYR A 127 -2.70 15.03 12.07
C TYR A 127 -2.86 16.00 10.90
N ASP A 128 -2.95 15.47 9.68
CA ASP A 128 -2.83 16.30 8.45
C ASP A 128 -4.16 16.56 7.72
N LEU A 129 -5.27 15.95 8.16
CA LEU A 129 -6.55 16.07 7.48
C LEU A 129 -7.52 16.99 8.21
N LYS A 130 -8.11 17.94 7.47
CA LYS A 130 -9.20 18.78 7.99
C LYS A 130 -10.42 17.91 8.37
N SER A 131 -11.17 18.30 9.39
CA SER A 131 -12.31 17.53 9.92
C SER A 131 -13.39 17.20 8.90
N ASN A 132 -13.54 18.00 7.84
CA ASN A 132 -14.53 17.83 6.77
C ASN A 132 -13.95 17.18 5.49
N GLN A 133 -12.68 16.78 5.51
CA GLN A 133 -12.04 16.16 4.34
C GLN A 133 -12.53 14.72 4.16
N LYS A 134 -12.89 14.38 2.93
CA LYS A 134 -13.14 12.98 2.53
C LYS A 134 -11.83 12.23 2.47
N ILE A 135 -11.84 10.98 2.94
CA ILE A 135 -10.68 10.11 3.02
C ILE A 135 -10.83 9.01 1.98
N GLU A 136 -9.87 8.89 1.09
CA GLU A 136 -9.78 7.78 0.15
C GLU A 136 -9.02 6.62 0.81
N MET A 137 -9.77 5.57 1.17
CA MET A 137 -9.22 4.33 1.71
C MET A 137 -9.03 3.31 0.61
N TYR A 138 -7.85 2.71 0.53
CA TYR A 138 -7.64 1.56 -0.32
C TYR A 138 -8.03 0.28 0.41
N TYR A 139 -8.71 -0.62 -0.31
CA TYR A 139 -9.06 -1.93 0.22
C TYR A 139 -8.68 -3.05 -0.77
N CYS A 140 -8.33 -4.20 -0.18
CA CYS A 140 -8.02 -5.43 -0.89
C CYS A 140 -8.57 -6.57 -0.03
N GLU A 141 -9.67 -7.17 -0.43
CA GLU A 141 -10.48 -8.09 0.38
C GLU A 141 -10.90 -7.41 1.71
N ASP A 142 -10.48 -7.96 2.85
CA ASP A 142 -10.78 -7.47 4.19
C ASP A 142 -9.76 -6.47 4.75
N TYR A 143 -8.70 -6.16 3.98
CA TYR A 143 -7.66 -5.23 4.40
C TYR A 143 -7.90 -3.83 3.85
N PHE A 144 -8.03 -2.86 4.75
CA PHE A 144 -8.16 -1.44 4.42
C PHE A 144 -7.00 -0.65 4.99
N ASN A 145 -6.48 0.30 4.22
CA ASN A 145 -5.57 1.31 4.75
C ASN A 145 -5.57 2.58 3.89
N TYR A 146 -5.26 3.68 4.55
CA TYR A 146 -4.99 4.94 3.85
C TYR A 146 -3.59 4.91 3.26
N CYS A 147 -3.46 5.40 2.03
CA CYS A 147 -2.18 5.52 1.36
C CYS A 147 -1.96 6.95 0.86
N TYR A 148 -0.77 7.45 1.08
CA TYR A 148 -0.37 8.77 0.60
C TYR A 148 0.00 8.71 -0.89
N GLY A 149 -1.00 8.87 -1.75
CA GLY A 149 -0.90 8.74 -3.20
C GLY A 149 -1.48 7.42 -3.73
N ILE A 150 -1.46 7.29 -5.04
CA ILE A 150 -2.10 6.16 -5.73
C ILE A 150 -1.33 4.85 -5.57
N LEU A 151 -2.08 3.76 -5.62
CA LEU A 151 -1.58 2.37 -5.71
C LEU A 151 -1.84 1.80 -7.10
N ALA A 152 -1.12 0.74 -7.46
CA ALA A 152 -1.54 -0.12 -8.56
C ALA A 152 -2.94 -0.71 -8.26
N ASN A 153 -3.72 -0.98 -9.30
CA ASN A 153 -5.11 -1.43 -9.14
C ASN A 153 -5.26 -2.93 -8.84
N HIS A 154 -4.16 -3.67 -8.79
CA HIS A 154 -4.16 -5.10 -8.44
C HIS A 154 -2.82 -5.56 -7.86
N THR A 155 -2.84 -6.59 -7.03
CA THR A 155 -1.63 -7.08 -6.36
C THR A 155 -0.64 -7.74 -7.31
N GLY A 156 -1.10 -8.32 -8.40
CA GLY A 156 -0.28 -8.96 -9.43
C GLY A 156 0.61 -8.00 -10.24
N ALA A 157 0.45 -6.69 -10.10
CA ALA A 157 1.37 -5.71 -10.66
C ALA A 157 2.77 -5.78 -10.04
N ILE A 158 2.88 -6.33 -8.81
CA ILE A 158 4.15 -6.47 -8.09
C ILE A 158 4.82 -7.79 -8.50
N LYS A 159 5.76 -7.72 -9.44
CA LYS A 159 6.42 -8.93 -9.99
C LYS A 159 7.69 -9.34 -9.24
N ILE A 160 8.48 -8.37 -8.79
CA ILE A 160 9.79 -8.62 -8.21
C ILE A 160 9.91 -7.89 -6.88
N PHE A 161 10.08 -8.63 -5.82
CA PHE A 161 10.38 -8.13 -4.49
C PHE A 161 11.01 -9.21 -3.64
N GLU A 162 11.66 -8.81 -2.57
CA GLU A 162 12.15 -9.70 -1.53
C GLU A 162 12.12 -8.97 -0.18
N VAL A 163 11.69 -9.67 0.85
CA VAL A 163 11.83 -9.22 2.24
C VAL A 163 13.06 -9.90 2.82
N ILE A 164 13.95 -9.12 3.38
CA ILE A 164 15.17 -9.60 4.03
C ILE A 164 15.22 -9.08 5.47
N LYS A 165 15.87 -9.84 6.33
CA LYS A 165 16.19 -9.39 7.67
C LYS A 165 17.28 -8.33 7.61
N TYR A 166 17.13 -7.27 8.39
CA TYR A 166 18.14 -6.26 8.59
C TYR A 166 18.44 -6.11 10.07
N ASP A 167 19.68 -6.38 10.45
CA ASP A 167 20.20 -6.14 11.78
C ASP A 167 20.98 -4.82 11.75
N LYS A 168 20.65 -3.92 12.67
CA LYS A 168 21.53 -2.78 12.93
C LYS A 168 22.80 -3.32 13.59
N GLY A 169 23.90 -3.32 12.86
CA GLY A 169 25.21 -3.58 13.42
C GLY A 169 25.60 -2.55 14.47
#